data_d6edd9fb9dc3c5a0fb7847643224c0b4
#
_entry.id   d6edd9fb9dc3c5a0fb7847643224c0b4
#
_cell.length_a   1.000
_cell.length_b   1.000
_cell.length_c   1.000
_cell.angle_alpha   90.00
_cell.angle_beta   90.00
_cell.angle_gamma   90.00
#
_symmetry.space_group_name_H-M   'P 1'
#
loop_
_entity.id
_entity.type
_entity.pdbx_description
1 polymer ?
#
loop_
_entity_poly.entity_id
_entity_poly.type
_entity_poly.pdbx_seq_one_letter_code
_entity_poly.pdbx_strand_id
1 'polypeptide(L)'
;MERWKALIIFLCLCAAAYGQNSARIGLDMAETVGNGNIRIVISHAFAPQWSAGGSASFRIINDIASYMDFPEAGLSEWEISFRHWAKECYKGGYISLGMTGGFRQNADIKTGIGFSIPIYRGLGIDIGYGIRMLHTVRHKELYIKDFTFELHYA
;
A
#
# COMPACT_ATOMS: atom_id res chain seq x y z
N MET A 1 4.59 17.15 -19.60
CA MET A 1 5.73 16.30 -20.03
C MET A 1 6.49 15.65 -18.87
N GLU A 2 6.47 16.21 -17.69
CA GLU A 2 7.18 15.70 -16.49
C GLU A 2 6.51 14.46 -15.85
N ARG A 3 5.18 14.37 -15.88
CA ARG A 3 4.41 13.29 -15.21
C ARG A 3 4.67 11.91 -15.81
N TRP A 4 4.85 11.84 -17.13
CA TRP A 4 5.16 10.58 -17.83
C TRP A 4 6.58 10.08 -17.53
N LYS A 5 7.53 10.98 -17.32
CA LYS A 5 8.89 10.61 -16.92
C LYS A 5 8.90 9.95 -15.54
N ALA A 6 8.14 10.49 -14.58
CA ALA A 6 8.00 9.88 -13.25
C ALA A 6 7.37 8.48 -13.32
N LEU A 7 6.33 8.29 -14.15
CA LEU A 7 5.71 7.00 -14.37
C LEU A 7 6.67 5.99 -15.02
N ILE A 8 7.43 6.42 -16.02
CA ILE A 8 8.43 5.57 -16.70
C ILE A 8 9.56 5.19 -15.72
N ILE A 9 10.07 6.13 -14.93
CA ILE A 9 11.09 5.86 -13.91
C ILE A 9 10.55 4.88 -12.88
N PHE A 10 9.31 5.06 -12.44
CA PHE A 10 8.64 4.15 -11.52
C PHE A 10 8.49 2.74 -12.10
N LEU A 11 8.06 2.60 -13.36
CA LEU A 11 7.95 1.33 -14.06
C LEU A 11 9.33 0.67 -14.27
N CYS A 12 10.37 1.47 -14.57
CA CYS A 12 11.73 0.97 -14.71
C CYS A 12 12.31 0.49 -13.36
N LEU A 13 12.02 1.18 -12.26
CA LEU A 13 12.40 0.75 -10.91
C LEU A 13 11.68 -0.54 -10.52
N CYS A 14 10.40 -0.68 -10.87
CA CYS A 14 9.64 -1.91 -10.69
C CYS A 14 10.27 -3.05 -11.50
N ALA A 15 10.60 -2.82 -12.78
CA ALA A 15 11.22 -3.83 -13.64
C ALA A 15 12.62 -4.24 -13.16
N ALA A 16 13.42 -3.29 -12.66
CA ALA A 16 14.74 -3.58 -12.08
C ALA A 16 14.64 -4.38 -10.76
N ALA A 17 13.59 -4.16 -9.97
CA ALA A 17 13.30 -4.93 -8.76
C ALA A 17 12.85 -6.37 -9.09
N TYR A 18 12.26 -6.59 -10.25
CA TYR A 18 11.78 -7.91 -10.72
C TYR A 18 12.89 -8.95 -10.95
N GLY A 19 14.13 -8.52 -11.13
CA GLY A 19 15.26 -9.42 -11.38
C GLY A 19 15.79 -10.16 -10.15
N GLN A 20 15.28 -9.87 -8.97
CA GLN A 20 15.67 -10.53 -7.73
C GLN A 20 14.39 -10.96 -7.02
N ASN A 21 14.30 -12.22 -6.59
CA ASN A 21 13.18 -12.82 -5.84
C ASN A 21 12.82 -12.10 -4.52
N SER A 22 13.22 -10.86 -4.37
CA SER A 22 13.08 -10.04 -3.17
C SER A 22 12.05 -8.92 -3.30
N ALA A 23 11.51 -8.69 -4.49
CA ALA A 23 10.54 -7.63 -4.73
C ALA A 23 9.13 -8.20 -4.94
N ARG A 24 8.13 -7.46 -4.51
CA ARG A 24 6.72 -7.80 -4.63
C ARG A 24 5.91 -6.58 -5.05
N ILE A 25 4.94 -6.81 -5.93
CA ILE A 25 3.93 -5.83 -6.32
C ILE A 25 2.55 -6.38 -5.99
N GLY A 26 1.66 -5.55 -5.47
CA GLY A 26 0.31 -5.95 -5.08
C GLY A 26 -0.72 -4.87 -5.33
N LEU A 27 -1.97 -5.29 -5.24
CA LEU A 27 -3.17 -4.48 -5.33
C LEU A 27 -3.99 -4.69 -4.07
N ASP A 28 -4.28 -3.61 -3.34
CA ASP A 28 -5.16 -3.69 -2.17
C ASP A 28 -6.62 -3.69 -2.61
N MET A 29 -7.22 -4.87 -2.55
CA MET A 29 -8.61 -5.10 -2.96
C MET A 29 -9.62 -4.55 -1.96
N ALA A 30 -9.25 -4.43 -0.67
CA ALA A 30 -10.14 -3.85 0.34
C ALA A 30 -10.39 -2.36 0.05
N GLU A 31 -9.35 -1.62 -0.30
CA GLU A 31 -9.45 -0.22 -0.74
C GLU A 31 -10.25 -0.09 -2.05
N THR A 32 -10.04 -1.01 -2.99
CA THR A 32 -10.68 -0.96 -4.30
C THR A 32 -12.17 -1.21 -4.20
N VAL A 33 -12.59 -2.23 -3.44
CA VAL A 33 -14.00 -2.61 -3.30
C VAL A 33 -14.72 -1.73 -2.27
N GLY A 34 -14.05 -1.38 -1.16
CA GLY A 34 -14.66 -0.64 -0.07
C GLY A 34 -14.77 0.87 -0.33
N ASN A 35 -13.74 1.47 -0.88
CA ASN A 35 -13.59 2.93 -0.98
C ASN A 35 -13.57 3.46 -2.41
N GLY A 36 -13.58 2.59 -3.42
CA GLY A 36 -13.48 2.98 -4.83
C GLY A 36 -12.12 3.58 -5.21
N ASN A 37 -11.07 3.25 -4.46
CA ASN A 37 -9.70 3.68 -4.72
C ASN A 37 -8.87 2.50 -5.24
N ILE A 38 -8.02 2.72 -6.22
CA ILE A 38 -6.97 1.75 -6.57
C ILE A 38 -5.76 2.02 -5.71
N ARG A 39 -5.34 1.05 -4.91
CA ARG A 39 -4.11 1.10 -4.12
C ARG A 39 -3.10 0.10 -4.63
N ILE A 40 -1.99 0.62 -5.12
CA ILE A 40 -0.84 -0.18 -5.57
C ILE A 40 0.16 -0.26 -4.42
N VAL A 41 0.62 -1.45 -4.12
CA VAL A 41 1.60 -1.74 -3.07
C VAL A 41 2.87 -2.30 -3.72
N ILE A 42 4.02 -1.79 -3.31
CA ILE A 42 5.32 -2.31 -3.72
C ILE A 42 6.14 -2.55 -2.48
N SER A 43 6.78 -3.70 -2.39
CA SER A 43 7.66 -4.00 -1.27
C SER A 43 8.91 -4.75 -1.72
N HIS A 44 9.97 -4.63 -0.93
CA HIS A 44 11.26 -5.26 -1.16
C HIS A 44 11.77 -5.90 0.12
N ALA A 45 12.16 -7.17 0.03
CA ALA A 45 12.83 -7.89 1.12
C ALA A 45 14.32 -7.52 1.13
N PHE A 46 14.78 -6.87 2.17
CA PHE A 46 16.20 -6.50 2.35
C PHE A 46 16.93 -7.41 3.34
N ALA A 47 16.21 -8.28 4.04
CA ALA A 47 16.72 -9.33 4.89
C ALA A 47 15.72 -10.50 4.92
N PRO A 48 16.11 -11.72 5.38
CA PRO A 48 15.25 -12.90 5.34
C PRO A 48 13.87 -12.73 5.99
N GLN A 49 13.79 -11.93 7.03
CA GLN A 49 12.56 -11.67 7.79
C GLN A 49 12.11 -10.21 7.77
N TRP A 50 12.76 -9.36 6.96
CA TRP A 50 12.45 -7.94 6.92
C TRP A 50 12.18 -7.46 5.51
N SER A 51 11.09 -6.75 5.34
CA SER A 51 10.78 -6.04 4.10
C SER A 51 10.38 -4.60 4.37
N ALA A 52 10.68 -3.74 3.42
CA ALA A 52 10.20 -2.38 3.35
C ALA A 52 9.30 -2.22 2.14
N GLY A 53 8.29 -1.40 2.25
CA GLY A 53 7.37 -1.16 1.15
C GLY A 53 6.76 0.22 1.19
N GLY A 54 6.09 0.53 0.10
CA GLY A 54 5.29 1.72 -0.03
C GLY A 54 4.03 1.42 -0.83
N SER A 55 3.02 2.23 -0.64
CA SER A 55 1.82 2.17 -1.44
C SER A 55 1.32 3.56 -1.81
N ALA A 56 0.56 3.61 -2.88
CA ALA A 56 -0.10 4.80 -3.36
C ALA A 56 -1.54 4.48 -3.75
N SER A 57 -2.48 5.27 -3.25
CA SER A 57 -3.90 5.15 -3.54
C SER A 57 -4.32 6.22 -4.54
N PHE A 58 -5.07 5.81 -5.55
CA PHE A 58 -5.62 6.68 -6.57
C PHE A 58 -7.14 6.59 -6.52
N ARG A 59 -7.81 7.73 -6.42
CA ARG A 59 -9.28 7.77 -6.46
C ARG A 59 -9.77 7.53 -7.87
N ILE A 60 -10.65 6.55 -8.03
CA ILE A 60 -11.41 6.35 -9.27
C ILE A 60 -12.69 7.18 -9.14
N ILE A 61 -12.88 8.13 -10.03
CA ILE A 61 -14.13 8.91 -10.07
C ILE A 61 -15.14 8.07 -10.85
N ASN A 62 -16.14 7.54 -10.13
CA ASN A 62 -17.20 6.74 -10.75
C ASN A 62 -18.31 7.59 -11.41
N ASP A 63 -18.23 8.91 -11.34
CA ASP A 63 -19.32 9.78 -11.81
C ASP A 63 -18.85 10.65 -12.97
N ILE A 64 -19.33 10.33 -14.18
CA ILE A 64 -19.02 11.08 -15.41
C ILE A 64 -19.46 12.55 -15.32
N ALA A 65 -20.48 12.85 -14.52
CA ALA A 65 -20.95 14.23 -14.25
C ALA A 65 -19.92 15.05 -13.46
N SER A 66 -19.07 14.42 -12.68
CA SER A 66 -18.01 15.05 -11.91
C SER A 66 -16.77 15.38 -12.75
N TYR A 67 -16.70 14.90 -13.98
CA TYR A 67 -15.49 15.03 -14.82
C TYR A 67 -15.21 16.46 -15.31
N MET A 68 -16.22 17.35 -15.27
CA MET A 68 -16.08 18.70 -15.76
C MET A 68 -15.53 19.71 -14.75
N ASP A 69 -15.55 19.39 -13.44
CA ASP A 69 -15.18 20.34 -12.38
C ASP A 69 -13.95 19.93 -11.54
N PHE A 70 -13.20 18.87 -11.91
CA PHE A 70 -12.19 18.31 -10.98
C PHE A 70 -10.75 18.33 -11.47
N PRO A 71 -9.93 19.17 -10.83
CA PRO A 71 -8.48 18.96 -10.78
C PRO A 71 -8.04 17.86 -9.78
N GLU A 72 -8.97 17.13 -9.15
CA GLU A 72 -8.67 16.22 -8.03
C GLU A 72 -8.63 14.72 -8.37
N ALA A 73 -8.69 14.32 -9.63
CA ALA A 73 -8.33 12.97 -10.04
C ALA A 73 -6.83 12.77 -9.84
N GLY A 74 -6.43 12.35 -8.66
CA GLY A 74 -5.04 12.28 -8.26
C GLY A 74 -4.80 11.30 -7.14
N LEU A 75 -3.55 11.15 -6.80
CA LEU A 75 -3.05 10.42 -5.68
C LEU A 75 -3.73 10.91 -4.39
N SER A 76 -4.49 10.05 -3.73
CA SER A 76 -5.27 10.39 -2.55
C SER A 76 -4.51 10.14 -1.25
N GLU A 77 -3.74 9.06 -1.21
CA GLU A 77 -3.01 8.63 -0.02
C GLU A 77 -1.71 7.93 -0.40
N TRP A 78 -0.72 8.02 0.46
CA TRP A 78 0.54 7.29 0.39
C TRP A 78 0.82 6.58 1.71
N GLU A 79 1.57 5.48 1.65
CA GLU A 79 2.05 4.76 2.84
C GLU A 79 3.50 4.31 2.60
N ILE A 80 4.30 4.35 3.65
CA ILE A 80 5.60 3.70 3.74
C ILE A 80 5.56 2.79 4.94
N SER A 81 5.93 1.53 4.78
CA SER A 81 5.86 0.55 5.85
C SER A 81 7.05 -0.40 5.87
N PHE A 82 7.35 -0.86 7.08
CA PHE A 82 8.29 -1.94 7.36
C PHE A 82 7.49 -3.12 7.90
N ARG A 83 7.84 -4.33 7.46
CA ARG A 83 7.23 -5.57 7.92
C ARG A 83 8.29 -6.51 8.46
N HIS A 84 8.03 -7.07 9.63
CA HIS A 84 8.81 -8.17 10.19
C HIS A 84 8.00 -9.45 10.10
N TRP A 85 8.57 -10.47 9.49
CA TRP A 85 7.96 -11.74 9.18
C TRP A 85 8.36 -12.81 10.18
N ALA A 86 7.42 -13.65 10.60
CA ALA A 86 7.67 -14.69 11.61
C ALA A 86 8.65 -15.77 11.13
N LYS A 87 8.70 -16.02 9.81
CA LYS A 87 9.59 -17.03 9.22
C LYS A 87 10.45 -16.42 8.13
N GLU A 88 9.86 -16.12 7.00
CA GLU A 88 10.51 -15.69 5.76
C GLU A 88 9.63 -14.62 5.12
N CYS A 89 10.23 -13.65 4.44
CA CYS A 89 9.47 -12.60 3.76
C CYS A 89 8.41 -13.18 2.83
N TYR A 90 7.23 -12.57 2.87
CA TYR A 90 6.08 -12.90 2.04
C TYR A 90 5.43 -14.26 2.31
N LYS A 91 5.75 -14.90 3.45
CA LYS A 91 5.15 -16.17 3.85
C LYS A 91 4.78 -16.18 5.34
N GLY A 92 3.51 -16.47 5.63
CA GLY A 92 3.02 -16.57 6.99
C GLY A 92 2.74 -15.24 7.66
N GLY A 93 2.79 -15.23 8.99
CA GLY A 93 2.47 -14.06 9.80
C GLY A 93 3.51 -12.96 9.74
N TYR A 94 3.06 -11.71 9.82
CA TYR A 94 3.91 -10.54 9.94
C TYR A 94 3.33 -9.48 10.87
N ILE A 95 4.19 -8.64 11.39
CA ILE A 95 3.85 -7.37 12.03
C ILE A 95 4.32 -6.24 11.14
N SER A 96 3.62 -5.12 11.15
CA SER A 96 3.96 -3.94 10.35
C SER A 96 4.00 -2.67 11.17
N LEU A 97 4.90 -1.78 10.81
CA LEU A 97 4.98 -0.42 11.30
C LEU A 97 5.20 0.50 10.11
N GLY A 98 4.46 1.59 10.04
CA GLY A 98 4.58 2.51 8.91
C GLY A 98 4.05 3.90 9.21
N MET A 99 4.10 4.70 8.18
CA MET A 99 3.54 6.03 8.13
C MET A 99 2.64 6.13 6.90
N THR A 100 1.50 6.76 7.07
CA THR A 100 0.56 7.00 5.98
C THR A 100 0.10 8.46 6.02
N GLY A 101 -0.27 9.01 4.90
CA GLY A 101 -0.76 10.38 4.84
C GLY A 101 -1.39 10.72 3.50
N GLY A 102 -2.23 11.74 3.50
CA GLY A 102 -2.72 12.39 2.28
C GLY A 102 -1.81 13.52 1.85
N PHE A 103 -1.96 14.02 0.62
CA PHE A 103 -1.11 15.11 0.09
C PHE A 103 -1.26 16.45 0.82
N ARG A 104 -2.35 16.62 1.58
CA ARG A 104 -2.66 17.85 2.33
C ARG A 104 -2.84 17.59 3.83
N GLN A 105 -2.49 16.42 4.31
CA GLN A 105 -2.68 16.02 5.69
C GLN A 105 -1.35 15.65 6.34
N ASN A 106 -1.26 15.79 7.65
CA ASN A 106 -0.12 15.31 8.41
C ASN A 106 -0.01 13.78 8.28
N ALA A 107 1.21 13.28 8.39
CA ALA A 107 1.45 11.85 8.37
C ALA A 107 0.99 11.21 9.69
N ASP A 108 0.29 10.10 9.58
CA ASP A 108 -0.17 9.29 10.69
C ASP A 108 0.74 8.06 10.85
N ILE A 109 0.86 7.56 12.07
CA ILE A 109 1.56 6.30 12.33
C ILE A 109 0.55 5.16 12.19
N LYS A 110 0.96 4.12 11.47
CA LYS A 110 0.18 2.89 11.26
C LYS A 110 0.95 1.71 11.81
N THR A 111 0.29 0.85 12.56
CA THR A 111 0.81 -0.44 13.00
C THR A 111 -0.21 -1.53 12.71
N GLY A 112 0.24 -2.73 12.44
CA GLY A 112 -0.67 -3.83 12.11
C GLY A 112 -0.03 -5.19 12.20
N ILE A 113 -0.89 -6.18 12.06
CA ILE A 113 -0.54 -7.59 11.94
C ILE A 113 -1.21 -8.15 10.70
N GLY A 114 -0.61 -9.17 10.12
CA GLY A 114 -1.23 -9.81 8.96
C GLY A 114 -0.65 -11.19 8.70
N PHE A 115 -1.18 -11.80 7.67
CA PHE A 115 -0.80 -13.12 7.21
C PHE A 115 -0.75 -13.18 5.70
N SER A 116 0.34 -13.72 5.15
CA SER A 116 0.55 -13.89 3.72
C SER A 116 0.44 -15.35 3.33
N ILE A 117 -0.39 -15.62 2.34
CA ILE A 117 -0.68 -16.97 1.82
C ILE A 117 -0.19 -17.03 0.37
N PRO A 118 0.91 -17.73 0.08
CA PRO A 118 1.32 -17.98 -1.29
C PRO A 118 0.32 -18.94 -1.94
N ILE A 119 -0.15 -18.63 -3.15
CA ILE A 119 -1.12 -19.44 -3.89
C ILE A 119 -0.42 -20.25 -4.96
N TYR A 120 0.21 -19.58 -5.94
CA TYR A 120 0.78 -20.25 -7.10
C TYR A 120 1.81 -19.36 -7.81
N ARG A 121 3.02 -19.89 -8.05
CA ARG A 121 4.09 -19.27 -8.88
C ARG A 121 4.29 -17.78 -8.63
N GLY A 122 4.46 -17.39 -7.37
CA GLY A 122 4.65 -15.99 -6.98
C GLY A 122 3.35 -15.23 -6.69
N LEU A 123 2.19 -15.73 -7.09
CA LEU A 123 0.91 -15.15 -6.74
C LEU A 123 0.57 -15.48 -5.28
N GLY A 124 0.10 -14.50 -4.53
CA GLY A 124 -0.32 -14.69 -3.14
C GLY A 124 -1.34 -13.66 -2.69
N ILE A 125 -1.84 -13.87 -1.49
CA ILE A 125 -2.81 -12.99 -0.82
C ILE A 125 -2.26 -12.63 0.55
N ASP A 126 -2.35 -11.34 0.88
CA ASP A 126 -2.14 -10.83 2.23
C ASP A 126 -3.48 -10.42 2.84
N ILE A 127 -3.69 -10.84 4.07
CA ILE A 127 -4.81 -10.38 4.90
C ILE A 127 -4.20 -9.71 6.12
N GLY A 128 -4.57 -8.45 6.36
CA GLY A 128 -4.02 -7.68 7.46
C GLY A 128 -5.07 -6.86 8.19
N TYR A 129 -4.77 -6.59 9.43
CA TYR A 129 -5.53 -5.69 10.27
C TYR A 129 -4.59 -4.75 11.00
N GLY A 130 -4.89 -3.46 10.97
CA GLY A 130 -4.05 -2.42 11.55
C GLY A 130 -4.83 -1.36 12.29
N ILE A 131 -4.08 -0.52 12.97
CA ILE A 131 -4.55 0.67 13.64
C ILE A 131 -3.73 1.85 13.16
N ARG A 132 -4.41 2.89 12.72
CA ARG A 132 -3.82 4.17 12.35
C ARG A 132 -4.03 5.15 13.52
N MET A 133 -2.95 5.73 14.02
CA MET A 133 -2.99 6.76 15.06
C MET A 133 -2.98 8.13 14.39
N LEU A 134 -4.08 8.86 14.56
CA LEU A 134 -4.23 10.21 14.00
C LEU A 134 -3.42 11.23 14.81
N HIS A 135 -2.62 12.02 14.13
CA HIS A 135 -1.84 13.08 14.74
C HIS A 135 -2.66 14.34 15.10
N THR A 136 -3.87 14.45 14.60
CA THR A 136 -4.69 15.66 14.76
C THR A 136 -5.54 15.61 16.03
N VAL A 137 -5.18 16.46 16.99
CA VAL A 137 -5.80 16.62 18.34
C VAL A 137 -7.28 17.05 18.33
N ARG A 138 -7.89 17.32 17.17
CA ARG A 138 -9.26 17.86 17.05
C ARG A 138 -10.37 16.83 17.01
N HIS A 139 -10.07 15.55 16.86
CA HIS A 139 -11.09 14.50 16.83
C HIS A 139 -11.04 13.63 18.08
N LYS A 140 -12.22 13.29 18.62
CA LYS A 140 -12.35 12.40 19.78
C LYS A 140 -11.88 10.98 19.52
N GLU A 141 -11.69 10.59 18.26
CA GLU A 141 -11.15 9.30 17.86
C GLU A 141 -9.66 9.43 17.55
N LEU A 142 -8.84 8.88 18.43
CA LEU A 142 -7.39 8.87 18.32
C LEU A 142 -6.86 7.79 17.36
N TYR A 143 -7.71 6.92 16.84
CA TYR A 143 -7.31 5.81 15.99
C TYR A 143 -8.41 5.41 15.01
N ILE A 144 -7.99 4.94 13.83
CA ILE A 144 -8.84 4.35 12.81
C ILE A 144 -8.40 2.89 12.63
N LYS A 145 -9.39 1.99 12.57
CA LYS A 145 -9.17 0.58 12.22
C LYS A 145 -8.96 0.49 10.71
N ASP A 146 -8.01 -0.32 10.30
CA ASP A 146 -7.62 -0.51 8.92
C ASP A 146 -7.58 -2.00 8.59
N PHE A 147 -8.25 -2.40 7.51
CA PHE A 147 -8.26 -3.77 7.02
C PHE A 147 -7.61 -3.79 5.65
N THR A 148 -6.69 -4.73 5.46
CA THR A 148 -5.95 -4.91 4.21
C THR A 148 -6.27 -6.27 3.61
N PHE A 149 -6.63 -6.29 2.34
CA PHE A 149 -6.75 -7.49 1.52
C PHE A 149 -6.00 -7.27 0.23
N GLU A 150 -4.77 -7.72 0.17
CA GLU A 150 -3.84 -7.47 -0.93
C GLU A 150 -3.67 -8.73 -1.79
N LEU A 151 -3.92 -8.63 -3.08
CA LEU A 151 -3.50 -9.61 -4.07
C LEU A 151 -2.12 -9.18 -4.59
N HIS A 152 -1.13 -10.04 -4.50
CA HIS A 152 0.23 -9.69 -4.86
C HIS A 152 0.92 -10.75 -5.72
N TYR A 153 1.98 -10.30 -6.39
CA TYR A 153 2.92 -11.13 -7.12
C TYR A 153 4.35 -10.83 -6.63
N ALA A 154 5.12 -11.88 -6.29
CA ALA A 154 6.49 -11.81 -5.80
C ALA A 154 7.46 -12.64 -6.66
#